data_befcf8d3d4c8f4d952b484ae04330707
#
_entry.id   befcf8d3d4c8f4d952b484ae04330707
#
_cell.length_a   1.000
_cell.length_b   1.000
_cell.length_c   1.000
_cell.angle_alpha   90.00
_cell.angle_beta   90.00
_cell.angle_gamma   90.00
#
_symmetry.space_group_name_H-M   'P 1'
#
loop_
_entity.id
_entity.type
_entity.pdbx_description
1 polymer ?
#
loop_
_entity_poly.entity_id
_entity_poly.type
_entity_poly.pdbx_seq_one_letter_code
_entity_poly.pdbx_strand_id
1 'polypeptide(L)'
;HIDPACLDTLNSDLPWSGDDNMPAVLLENNVEYPVKFRYRGIYSASHYLGGKKSFRLSLKKEGPFKPYRKLNFINPKSFNMVNNHMGMWIAGRMGVATPWNEMVFVRINDEDHGVMELYEQPGGDFERNRKLTKEEVPVYRGEYPPITGRELTEKRTLWRKASNWEYVSDADS
;
A
#
# COMPACT_ATOMS: atom_id res chain seq x y z
N HIS A 1 -14.12 10.18 -1.06
CA HIS A 1 -15.21 10.04 -2.03
C HIS A 1 -14.65 9.69 -3.40
N ILE A 2 -15.26 8.74 -4.09
CA ILE A 2 -14.93 8.31 -5.45
C ILE A 2 -16.22 8.12 -6.24
N ASP A 3 -16.22 8.53 -7.50
CA ASP A 3 -17.38 8.34 -8.37
C ASP A 3 -17.73 6.84 -8.46
N PRO A 4 -19.02 6.45 -8.26
CA PRO A 4 -19.47 5.06 -8.42
C PRO A 4 -19.06 4.43 -9.76
N ALA A 5 -19.09 5.19 -10.86
CA ALA A 5 -18.65 4.71 -12.16
C ALA A 5 -17.15 4.35 -12.20
N CYS A 6 -16.32 5.07 -11.42
CA CYS A 6 -14.92 4.72 -11.24
C CYS A 6 -14.76 3.41 -10.44
N LEU A 7 -15.58 3.19 -9.42
CA LEU A 7 -15.56 1.92 -8.69
C LEU A 7 -16.03 0.75 -9.57
N ASP A 8 -17.05 0.95 -10.39
CA ASP A 8 -17.50 -0.05 -11.35
C ASP A 8 -16.40 -0.41 -12.35
N THR A 9 -15.67 0.61 -12.84
CA THR A 9 -14.51 0.39 -13.72
C THR A 9 -13.43 -0.42 -13.01
N LEU A 10 -13.09 -0.06 -11.77
CA LEU A 10 -12.09 -0.80 -10.98
C LEU A 10 -12.50 -2.24 -10.69
N ASN A 11 -13.79 -2.54 -10.67
CA ASN A 11 -14.31 -3.88 -10.42
C ASN A 11 -14.61 -4.69 -11.69
N SER A 12 -14.49 -4.10 -12.90
CA SER A 12 -14.96 -4.68 -14.15
C SER A 12 -14.16 -5.90 -14.61
N ASP A 13 -12.86 -5.93 -14.35
CA ASP A 13 -11.94 -7.01 -14.78
C ASP A 13 -10.80 -7.19 -13.77
N LEU A 14 -11.14 -7.63 -12.55
CA LEU A 14 -10.16 -7.88 -11.51
C LEU A 14 -9.30 -9.12 -11.81
N PRO A 15 -7.98 -9.08 -11.55
CA PRO A 15 -7.26 -8.00 -10.83
C PRO A 15 -6.80 -6.83 -11.70
N TRP A 16 -6.90 -6.91 -13.02
CA TRP A 16 -6.27 -5.98 -13.96
C TRP A 16 -6.82 -4.56 -13.85
N SER A 17 -8.13 -4.41 -13.88
CA SER A 17 -8.80 -3.11 -13.73
C SER A 17 -8.56 -2.46 -12.36
N GLY A 18 -8.22 -3.26 -11.35
CA GLY A 18 -7.96 -2.77 -9.99
C GLY A 18 -6.71 -1.91 -9.86
N ASP A 19 -5.78 -1.99 -10.80
CA ASP A 19 -4.54 -1.20 -10.81
C ASP A 19 -4.68 0.15 -11.53
N ASP A 20 -5.82 0.41 -12.15
CA ASP A 20 -6.08 1.70 -12.81
C ASP A 20 -6.23 2.83 -11.79
N ASN A 21 -5.59 3.95 -12.08
CA ASN A 21 -5.67 5.13 -11.22
C ASN A 21 -6.94 5.93 -11.52
N MET A 22 -7.89 5.94 -10.60
CA MET A 22 -9.14 6.69 -10.70
C MET A 22 -9.09 7.98 -9.89
N PRO A 23 -9.71 9.08 -10.37
CA PRO A 23 -9.85 10.30 -9.59
C PRO A 23 -10.72 10.06 -8.37
N ALA A 24 -10.30 10.62 -7.24
CA ALA A 24 -11.07 10.57 -5.99
C ALA A 24 -10.74 11.80 -5.13
N VAL A 25 -11.50 11.97 -4.06
CA VAL A 25 -11.31 13.03 -3.07
C VAL A 25 -11.13 12.38 -1.71
N LEU A 26 -10.02 12.69 -1.06
CA LEU A 26 -9.79 12.36 0.33
C LEU A 26 -10.31 13.51 1.19
N LEU A 27 -11.21 13.21 2.11
CA LEU A 27 -11.70 14.16 3.10
C LEU A 27 -10.99 13.90 4.43
N GLU A 28 -10.28 14.90 4.93
CA GLU A 28 -9.60 14.84 6.22
C GLU A 28 -9.85 16.14 6.99
N ASN A 29 -10.43 16.05 8.18
CA ASN A 29 -10.79 17.22 9.02
C ASN A 29 -11.59 18.29 8.26
N ASN A 30 -12.57 17.89 7.45
CA ASN A 30 -13.39 18.73 6.57
C ASN A 30 -12.61 19.49 5.48
N VAL A 31 -11.39 19.06 5.17
CA VAL A 31 -10.63 19.57 4.04
C VAL A 31 -10.57 18.51 2.95
N GLU A 32 -10.84 18.93 1.72
CA GLU A 32 -10.83 18.06 0.55
C GLU A 32 -9.48 18.08 -0.15
N TYR A 33 -8.97 16.89 -0.46
CA TYR A 33 -7.72 16.70 -1.18
C TYR A 33 -7.95 15.84 -2.42
N PRO A 34 -7.71 16.36 -3.63
CA PRO A 34 -7.80 15.55 -4.84
C PRO A 34 -6.68 14.50 -4.83
N VAL A 35 -7.06 13.25 -5.02
CA VAL A 35 -6.17 12.10 -5.00
C VAL A 35 -6.41 11.19 -6.19
N LYS A 36 -5.46 10.29 -6.45
CA LYS A 36 -5.68 9.12 -7.31
C LYS A 36 -5.90 7.91 -6.42
N PHE A 37 -6.95 7.17 -6.70
CA PHE A 37 -7.32 5.95 -6.01
C PHE A 37 -7.10 4.74 -6.93
N ARG A 38 -6.58 3.63 -6.40
CA ARG A 38 -6.58 2.33 -7.05
C ARG A 38 -6.61 1.22 -6.03
N TYR A 39 -7.06 0.05 -6.41
CA TYR A 39 -6.92 -1.12 -5.56
C TYR A 39 -5.45 -1.54 -5.45
N ARG A 40 -5.16 -2.34 -4.43
CA ARG A 40 -3.83 -2.79 -4.14
C ARG A 40 -3.85 -4.23 -3.63
N GLY A 41 -2.91 -5.02 -4.13
CA GLY A 41 -2.65 -6.39 -3.71
C GLY A 41 -2.45 -7.30 -4.91
N ILE A 42 -1.60 -8.31 -4.74
CA ILE A 42 -1.26 -9.29 -5.78
C ILE A 42 -2.21 -10.49 -5.75
N TYR A 43 -2.78 -10.77 -4.57
CA TYR A 43 -3.61 -11.95 -4.36
C TYR A 43 -5.10 -11.63 -4.51
N SER A 44 -5.84 -12.61 -4.98
CA SER A 44 -7.29 -12.57 -5.10
C SER A 44 -8.00 -12.01 -3.86
N ALA A 45 -7.55 -12.41 -2.68
CA ALA A 45 -8.10 -11.92 -1.42
C ALA A 45 -7.96 -10.40 -1.21
N SER A 46 -7.05 -9.73 -1.91
CA SER A 46 -6.88 -8.28 -1.81
C SER A 46 -7.68 -7.51 -2.82
N HIS A 47 -8.00 -8.12 -3.96
CA HIS A 47 -8.68 -7.48 -5.07
C HIS A 47 -10.14 -7.87 -5.22
N TYR A 48 -10.50 -9.13 -4.98
CA TYR A 48 -11.83 -9.63 -5.38
C TYR A 48 -12.48 -10.65 -4.44
N LEU A 49 -11.84 -11.05 -3.35
CA LEU A 49 -12.50 -11.87 -2.34
C LEU A 49 -13.00 -10.99 -1.19
N GLY A 50 -14.32 -10.94 -1.04
CA GLY A 50 -14.98 -10.14 -0.01
C GLY A 50 -15.14 -8.67 -0.39
N GLY A 51 -16.00 -7.96 0.30
CA GLY A 51 -16.33 -6.56 0.04
C GLY A 51 -15.19 -5.58 0.34
N LYS A 52 -14.34 -5.90 1.32
CA LYS A 52 -13.30 -4.99 1.80
C LYS A 52 -11.97 -5.22 1.08
N LYS A 53 -11.61 -4.30 0.20
CA LYS A 53 -10.38 -4.35 -0.58
C LYS A 53 -9.31 -3.42 -0.01
N SER A 54 -8.05 -3.82 -0.15
CA SER A 54 -6.93 -2.91 0.07
C SER A 54 -6.79 -1.95 -1.09
N PHE A 55 -6.38 -0.70 -0.82
CA PHE A 55 -6.24 0.31 -1.86
C PHE A 55 -5.06 1.24 -1.59
N ARG A 56 -4.70 2.01 -2.60
CA ARG A 56 -3.67 3.05 -2.52
C ARG A 56 -4.26 4.39 -2.89
N LEU A 57 -3.85 5.41 -2.16
CA LEU A 57 -4.03 6.80 -2.55
C LEU A 57 -2.69 7.40 -2.97
N SER A 58 -2.71 8.14 -4.06
CA SER A 58 -1.58 8.97 -4.49
C SER A 58 -1.99 10.43 -4.39
N LEU A 59 -1.25 11.20 -3.59
CA LEU A 59 -1.50 12.60 -3.31
C LEU A 59 -0.54 13.48 -4.08
N LYS A 60 -0.97 14.70 -4.40
CA LYS A 60 -0.05 15.77 -4.81
C LYS A 60 0.85 16.15 -3.63
N LYS A 61 1.94 16.91 -3.90
CA LYS A 61 2.93 17.33 -2.87
C LYS A 61 2.31 17.98 -1.62
N GLU A 62 1.10 18.50 -1.72
CA GLU A 62 0.37 19.20 -0.68
C GLU A 62 -0.82 18.38 -0.18
N GLY A 63 -0.57 17.31 0.51
CA GLY A 63 -1.60 16.50 1.15
C GLY A 63 -1.60 16.64 2.67
N PRO A 64 -2.64 16.13 3.37
CA PRO A 64 -2.74 16.22 4.82
C PRO A 64 -1.68 15.39 5.54
N PHE A 65 -1.20 14.34 4.88
CA PHE A 65 -0.24 13.39 5.45
C PHE A 65 1.21 13.69 5.05
N LYS A 66 1.56 14.98 4.89
CA LYS A 66 2.96 15.35 4.62
C LYS A 66 3.89 14.73 5.67
N PRO A 67 5.02 14.20 5.24
CA PRO A 67 5.63 14.28 3.89
C PRO A 67 5.22 13.12 2.97
N TYR A 68 4.23 12.35 3.30
CA TYR A 68 3.84 11.11 2.61
C TYR A 68 2.89 11.39 1.45
N ARG A 69 3.28 10.98 0.23
CA ARG A 69 2.50 11.20 -0.99
C ARG A 69 1.78 9.95 -1.50
N LYS A 70 2.30 8.78 -1.17
CA LYS A 70 1.69 7.48 -1.52
C LYS A 70 1.35 6.73 -0.24
N LEU A 71 0.08 6.50 -0.05
CA LEU A 71 -0.50 5.90 1.15
C LEU A 71 -1.19 4.59 0.80
N ASN A 72 -0.87 3.54 1.51
CA ASN A 72 -1.49 2.24 1.36
C ASN A 72 -2.45 2.00 2.51
N PHE A 73 -3.69 1.68 2.16
CA PHE A 73 -4.73 1.26 3.09
C PHE A 73 -4.89 -0.24 2.94
N ILE A 74 -4.44 -0.98 3.92
CA ILE A 74 -4.43 -2.43 3.90
C ILE A 74 -5.57 -2.97 4.75
N ASN A 75 -6.37 -3.82 4.14
CA ASN A 75 -7.35 -4.61 4.87
C ASN A 75 -6.59 -5.63 5.73
N PRO A 76 -6.67 -5.55 7.07
CA PRO A 76 -6.05 -6.52 7.95
C PRO A 76 -6.65 -7.91 7.68
N LYS A 77 -5.80 -8.85 7.29
CA LYS A 77 -6.23 -10.20 6.91
C LYS A 77 -6.07 -11.21 8.03
N SER A 78 -5.32 -10.85 9.05
CA SER A 78 -5.10 -11.72 10.18
C SER A 78 -6.18 -11.54 11.24
N PHE A 79 -6.43 -12.60 11.97
CA PHE A 79 -7.32 -12.62 13.12
C PHE A 79 -7.02 -11.50 14.12
N ASN A 80 -5.75 -11.16 14.25
CA ASN A 80 -5.24 -10.19 15.22
C ASN A 80 -5.14 -8.75 14.65
N MET A 81 -5.68 -8.48 13.48
CA MET A 81 -5.77 -7.19 12.79
C MET A 81 -4.55 -6.25 12.91
N VAL A 82 -3.75 -6.35 13.95
CA VAL A 82 -2.64 -5.45 14.29
C VAL A 82 -1.24 -6.04 14.07
N ASN A 83 -1.14 -7.24 13.51
CA ASN A 83 0.16 -7.94 13.40
C ASN A 83 1.22 -7.13 12.64
N ASN A 84 0.85 -6.53 11.51
CA ASN A 84 1.80 -5.73 10.72
C ASN A 84 2.18 -4.46 11.47
N HIS A 85 1.19 -3.77 12.05
CA HIS A 85 1.42 -2.57 12.85
C HIS A 85 2.38 -2.84 14.01
N MET A 86 2.13 -3.88 14.78
CA MET A 86 3.02 -4.31 15.88
C MET A 86 4.41 -4.71 15.39
N GLY A 87 4.48 -5.45 14.28
CA GLY A 87 5.75 -5.84 13.68
C GLY A 87 6.60 -4.63 13.27
N MET A 88 6.00 -3.64 12.61
CA MET A 88 6.67 -2.40 12.24
C MET A 88 7.06 -1.58 13.47
N TRP A 89 6.21 -1.51 14.48
CA TRP A 89 6.52 -0.82 15.73
C TRP A 89 7.72 -1.44 16.45
N ILE A 90 7.74 -2.79 16.60
CA ILE A 90 8.86 -3.52 17.21
C ILE A 90 10.15 -3.27 16.39
N ALA A 91 10.09 -3.44 15.08
CA ALA A 91 11.25 -3.23 14.21
C ALA A 91 11.80 -1.81 14.32
N GLY A 92 10.94 -0.79 14.36
CA GLY A 92 11.34 0.59 14.58
C GLY A 92 12.04 0.80 15.94
N ARG A 93 11.54 0.14 17.01
CA ARG A 93 12.20 0.16 18.33
C ARG A 93 13.56 -0.53 18.33
N MET A 94 13.79 -1.45 17.42
CA MET A 94 15.09 -2.12 17.21
C MET A 94 16.04 -1.31 16.29
N GLY A 95 15.64 -0.11 15.86
CA GLY A 95 16.46 0.74 14.98
C GLY A 95 16.35 0.39 13.49
N VAL A 96 15.42 -0.48 13.09
CA VAL A 96 15.16 -0.78 11.69
C VAL A 96 14.31 0.35 11.10
N ALA A 97 14.70 0.84 9.93
CA ALA A 97 13.88 1.82 9.20
C ALA A 97 12.56 1.16 8.76
N THR A 98 11.46 1.62 9.32
CA THR A 98 10.13 1.11 9.01
C THR A 98 9.24 2.19 8.38
N PRO A 99 8.31 1.84 7.50
CA PRO A 99 7.29 2.78 7.04
C PRO A 99 6.50 3.36 8.22
N TRP A 100 6.16 4.65 8.12
CA TRP A 100 5.17 5.22 9.02
C TRP A 100 3.85 4.48 8.86
N ASN A 101 3.19 4.14 9.94
CA ASN A 101 1.93 3.42 9.92
C ASN A 101 1.01 3.79 11.09
N GLU A 102 -0.29 3.70 10.83
CA GLU A 102 -1.35 3.92 11.80
C GLU A 102 -2.55 3.00 11.51
N MET A 103 -3.37 2.76 12.53
CA MET A 103 -4.68 2.13 12.35
C MET A 103 -5.72 3.25 12.20
N VAL A 104 -6.48 3.21 11.11
CA VAL A 104 -7.46 4.25 10.77
C VAL A 104 -8.82 3.65 10.49
N PHE A 105 -9.89 4.38 10.81
CA PHE A 105 -11.23 4.03 10.39
C PHE A 105 -11.51 4.68 9.03
N VAL A 106 -11.96 3.90 8.08
CA VAL A 106 -12.16 4.33 6.69
C VAL A 106 -13.63 4.29 6.33
N ARG A 107 -14.09 5.33 5.65
CA ARG A 107 -15.38 5.39 4.94
C ARG A 107 -15.13 5.67 3.47
N ILE A 108 -15.87 5.00 2.61
CA ILE A 108 -15.86 5.24 1.16
C ILE A 108 -17.29 5.53 0.74
N ASN A 109 -17.54 6.73 0.19
CA ASN A 109 -18.86 7.16 -0.26
C ASN A 109 -19.97 6.92 0.78
N ASP A 110 -19.73 7.34 2.01
CA ASP A 110 -20.65 7.19 3.14
C ASP A 110 -20.88 5.76 3.65
N GLU A 111 -20.24 4.77 3.04
CA GLU A 111 -20.21 3.40 3.55
C GLU A 111 -19.03 3.15 4.47
N ASP A 112 -19.29 2.52 5.61
CA ASP A 112 -18.24 2.19 6.57
C ASP A 112 -17.40 1.02 6.06
N HIS A 113 -16.12 1.31 5.77
CA HIS A 113 -15.13 0.30 5.38
C HIS A 113 -14.40 -0.31 6.58
N GLY A 114 -14.65 0.25 7.77
CA GLY A 114 -14.07 -0.21 9.03
C GLY A 114 -12.59 0.09 9.18
N VAL A 115 -11.94 -0.57 10.13
CA VAL A 115 -10.54 -0.33 10.46
C VAL A 115 -9.61 -0.88 9.40
N MET A 116 -8.65 -0.06 8.96
CA MET A 116 -7.59 -0.43 8.02
C MET A 116 -6.23 -0.01 8.57
N GLU A 117 -5.20 -0.71 8.16
CA GLU A 117 -3.82 -0.31 8.40
C GLU A 117 -3.40 0.67 7.30
N LEU A 118 -3.10 1.89 7.70
CA LEU A 118 -2.56 2.93 6.85
C LEU A 118 -1.05 2.97 7.00
N TYR A 119 -0.31 2.92 5.89
CA TYR A 119 1.14 3.13 5.91
C TYR A 119 1.64 3.80 4.63
N GLU A 120 2.76 4.51 4.75
CA GLU A 120 3.44 5.09 3.60
C GLU A 120 3.96 4.01 2.66
N GLN A 121 4.02 4.32 1.38
CA GLN A 121 4.64 3.43 0.39
C GLN A 121 6.17 3.50 0.53
N PRO A 122 6.87 2.38 0.79
CA PRO A 122 8.32 2.33 0.67
C PRO A 122 8.76 2.71 -0.76
N GLY A 123 9.71 3.63 -0.86
CA GLY A 123 10.22 4.19 -2.11
C GLY A 123 11.03 5.45 -1.84
N GLY A 124 11.30 6.25 -2.85
CA GLY A 124 12.15 7.43 -2.70
C GLY A 124 11.68 8.45 -1.65
N ASP A 125 10.37 8.61 -1.44
CA ASP A 125 9.87 9.45 -0.34
C ASP A 125 10.22 8.86 1.03
N PHE A 126 10.11 7.54 1.18
CA PHE A 126 10.49 6.84 2.41
C PHE A 126 11.95 7.08 2.78
N GLU A 127 12.85 7.00 1.81
CA GLU A 127 14.29 7.20 2.00
C GLU A 127 14.61 8.65 2.34
N ARG A 128 14.07 9.59 1.58
CA ARG A 128 14.26 11.03 1.82
C ARG A 128 13.77 11.45 3.20
N ASN A 129 12.60 11.01 3.59
CA ASN A 129 11.98 11.37 4.86
C ASN A 129 12.79 10.86 6.05
N ARG A 130 13.51 9.76 5.89
CA ARG A 130 14.38 9.17 6.92
C ARG A 130 15.84 9.55 6.80
N LYS A 131 16.18 10.32 5.77
CA LYS A 131 17.56 10.74 5.51
C LYS A 131 18.54 9.54 5.45
N LEU A 132 18.06 8.43 4.89
CA LEU A 132 18.84 7.19 4.82
C LEU A 132 20.06 7.34 3.90
N THR A 133 19.91 8.16 2.86
CA THR A 133 21.00 8.47 1.94
C THR A 133 20.98 9.95 1.54
N LYS A 134 22.11 10.46 1.05
CA LYS A 134 22.22 11.78 0.43
C LYS A 134 22.02 11.74 -1.09
N GLU A 135 22.15 10.56 -1.67
CA GLU A 135 22.07 10.28 -3.10
C GLU A 135 20.86 9.39 -3.36
N GLU A 136 20.30 9.46 -4.55
CA GLU A 136 19.29 8.50 -4.99
C GLU A 136 19.92 7.11 -5.10
N VAL A 137 19.40 6.18 -4.33
CA VAL A 137 19.84 4.79 -4.37
C VAL A 137 18.74 3.91 -4.92
N PRO A 138 19.11 2.85 -5.66
CA PRO A 138 18.11 1.91 -6.14
C PRO A 138 17.42 1.19 -4.98
N VAL A 139 16.10 1.22 -5.01
CA VAL A 139 15.25 0.48 -4.08
C VAL A 139 14.84 -0.83 -4.72
N TYR A 140 15.09 -1.92 -4.05
CA TYR A 140 14.69 -3.24 -4.49
C TYR A 140 13.57 -3.78 -3.63
N ARG A 141 12.55 -4.31 -4.27
CA ARG A 141 11.44 -5.01 -3.63
C ARG A 141 11.54 -6.50 -3.92
N GLY A 142 11.45 -7.32 -2.87
CA GLY A 142 11.32 -8.76 -3.04
C GLY A 142 9.92 -9.09 -3.56
N GLU A 143 9.84 -9.68 -4.75
CA GLU A 143 8.61 -10.23 -5.30
C GLU A 143 8.42 -11.67 -4.85
N TYR A 144 7.21 -11.96 -4.41
CA TYR A 144 6.79 -13.33 -4.16
C TYR A 144 6.11 -13.87 -5.42
N PRO A 145 6.68 -14.89 -6.06
CA PRO A 145 5.91 -15.65 -7.04
C PRO A 145 4.67 -16.25 -6.36
N PRO A 146 3.58 -16.49 -7.07
CA PRO A 146 2.39 -17.11 -6.49
C PRO A 146 2.79 -18.42 -5.83
N ILE A 147 2.71 -18.46 -4.50
CA ILE A 147 3.18 -19.56 -3.69
C ILE A 147 2.13 -20.66 -3.74
N THR A 148 2.41 -21.72 -4.47
CA THR A 148 1.76 -23.00 -4.26
C THR A 148 2.44 -23.68 -3.07
N GLY A 149 1.69 -24.39 -2.23
CA GLY A 149 2.15 -24.89 -0.91
C GLY A 149 3.49 -25.63 -0.84
N ARG A 150 4.11 -25.93 -1.99
CA ARG A 150 5.44 -26.55 -2.10
C ARG A 150 6.61 -25.57 -1.95
N GLU A 151 6.39 -24.29 -2.15
CA GLU A 151 7.47 -23.28 -2.27
C GLU A 151 7.86 -22.64 -0.94
N LEU A 152 7.12 -22.89 0.13
CA LEU A 152 7.43 -22.37 1.46
C LEU A 152 8.77 -22.87 2.02
N THR A 153 9.20 -24.03 1.63
CA THR A 153 10.47 -24.65 2.05
C THR A 153 11.68 -24.10 1.29
N GLU A 154 11.49 -23.56 0.09
CA GLU A 154 12.53 -23.02 -0.77
C GLU A 154 12.74 -21.51 -0.63
N LYS A 155 12.05 -20.86 0.29
CA LYS A 155 12.07 -19.39 0.48
C LYS A 155 13.47 -18.77 0.51
N ARG A 156 14.43 -19.42 1.15
CA ARG A 156 15.82 -18.89 1.23
C ARG A 156 16.50 -18.82 -0.14
N THR A 157 16.17 -19.74 -1.02
CA THR A 157 16.76 -19.82 -2.36
C THR A 157 16.11 -18.77 -3.29
N LEU A 158 14.80 -18.57 -3.17
CA LEU A 158 14.05 -17.57 -3.94
C LEU A 158 14.50 -16.15 -3.62
N TRP A 159 14.69 -15.83 -2.36
CA TRP A 159 15.16 -14.51 -1.92
C TRP A 159 16.58 -14.15 -2.38
N ARG A 160 17.40 -15.15 -2.73
CA ARG A 160 18.77 -14.95 -3.20
C ARG A 160 18.89 -14.80 -4.72
N LYS A 161 17.85 -15.07 -5.47
CA LYS A 161 17.88 -14.91 -6.94
C LYS A 161 17.61 -13.46 -7.29
N ALA A 162 18.51 -12.83 -8.04
CA ALA A 162 18.34 -11.45 -8.51
C ALA A 162 17.03 -11.25 -9.28
N SER A 163 16.54 -12.28 -9.98
CA SER A 163 15.27 -12.26 -10.71
C SER A 163 14.03 -12.10 -9.83
N ASN A 164 14.15 -12.29 -8.52
CA ASN A 164 13.05 -12.12 -7.57
C ASN A 164 13.03 -10.71 -6.95
N TRP A 165 13.89 -9.83 -7.40
CA TRP A 165 13.97 -8.45 -6.95
C TRP A 165 13.60 -7.51 -8.08
N GLU A 166 12.60 -6.73 -7.87
CA GLU A 166 12.17 -5.68 -8.79
C GLU A 166 12.85 -4.36 -8.40
N TYR A 167 13.43 -3.69 -9.38
CA TYR A 167 13.93 -2.34 -9.22
C TYR A 167 12.74 -1.37 -9.19
N VAL A 168 12.61 -0.65 -8.12
CA VAL A 168 11.59 0.40 -7.97
C VAL A 168 12.27 1.74 -8.20
N SER A 169 12.17 2.25 -9.43
CA SER A 169 12.69 3.58 -9.75
C SER A 169 11.78 4.68 -9.21
N ASP A 170 12.34 5.85 -8.96
CA ASP A 170 11.57 7.05 -8.60
C ASP A 170 10.66 7.55 -9.75
N ALA A 171 10.84 7.04 -10.97
CA ALA A 171 10.03 7.40 -12.13
C ALA A 171 8.55 6.96 -12.02
N ASP A 172 8.25 6.00 -11.14
CA ASP A 172 6.88 5.57 -10.81
C ASP A 172 6.24 6.40 -9.69
N SER A 173 6.85 7.51 -9.36
CA SER A 173 6.41 8.42 -8.30
C SER A 173 5.47 9.53 -8.79
#